data_2abe806dacb6fafcb14d3bd927c1e45a
#
_entry.id   2abe806dacb6fafcb14d3bd927c1e45a
#
_cell.length_a   1.000
_cell.length_b   1.000
_cell.length_c   1.000
_cell.angle_alpha   90.00
_cell.angle_beta   90.00
_cell.angle_gamma   90.00
#
_symmetry.space_group_name_H-M   'P 1'
#
loop_
_entity.id
_entity.type
_entity.pdbx_description
1 polymer ?
#
loop_
_entity_poly.entity_id
_entity_poly.type
_entity_poly.pdbx_seq_one_letter_code
_entity_poly.pdbx_strand_id
1 'polypeptide(L)'
;MFFENNPFEAVKGRTDLNGLQKLREVVRLNQADTARTNMTAQSIPMNHNPRVLVGMIDANRRILTPYFLELIEEGNLDGSIHTEYAKEIAELLPLLTSLWLLPSVFPATKEEMRRKFSFIGEMMEKLGVPLFDDSIQRLVDEFFAQIPDLK
;
A
#
# COMPACT_ATOMS: atom_id res chain seq x y z
N MET A 1 -6.28 -11.14 -11.95
CA MET A 1 -7.10 -10.97 -10.76
C MET A 1 -6.24 -10.88 -9.52
N PHE A 2 -6.70 -10.12 -8.54
CA PHE A 2 -5.98 -9.92 -7.28
C PHE A 2 -5.59 -11.24 -6.60
N PHE A 3 -6.46 -12.22 -6.64
CA PHE A 3 -6.25 -13.47 -5.92
C PHE A 3 -5.25 -14.42 -6.58
N GLU A 4 -5.02 -14.29 -7.87
CA GLU A 4 -4.09 -15.15 -8.60
C GLU A 4 -2.64 -14.78 -8.34
N ASN A 5 -2.39 -13.49 -8.06
CA ASN A 5 -1.06 -12.94 -7.83
C ASN A 5 -1.00 -12.24 -6.48
N ASN A 6 -1.52 -12.91 -5.44
CA ASN A 6 -1.55 -12.32 -4.10
C ASN A 6 -0.12 -12.13 -3.58
N PRO A 7 0.33 -10.88 -3.37
CA PRO A 7 1.70 -10.63 -2.90
C PRO A 7 1.98 -11.20 -1.52
N PHE A 8 0.96 -11.38 -0.69
CA PHE A 8 1.13 -11.98 0.64
C PHE A 8 1.56 -13.44 0.54
N GLU A 9 1.02 -14.18 -0.41
CA GLU A 9 1.41 -15.57 -0.62
C GLU A 9 2.86 -15.66 -1.10
N ALA A 10 3.33 -14.67 -1.86
CA ALA A 10 4.71 -14.63 -2.33
C ALA A 10 5.71 -14.47 -1.18
N VAL A 11 5.34 -13.81 -0.09
CA VAL A 11 6.26 -13.54 1.04
C VAL A 11 6.00 -14.42 2.25
N LYS A 12 4.83 -15.03 2.36
CA LYS A 12 4.39 -15.74 3.55
C LYS A 12 5.38 -16.84 4.01
N GLY A 13 5.93 -17.58 3.08
CA GLY A 13 6.85 -18.66 3.37
C GLY A 13 8.33 -18.28 3.36
N ARG A 14 8.65 -17.00 3.17
CA ARG A 14 10.04 -16.55 3.09
C ARG A 14 10.67 -16.46 4.47
N THR A 15 11.69 -17.28 4.71
CA THR A 15 12.43 -17.30 5.97
C THR A 15 13.62 -16.35 5.97
N ASP A 16 13.96 -15.79 4.81
CA ASP A 16 15.07 -14.86 4.64
C ASP A 16 14.68 -13.40 4.91
N LEU A 17 13.37 -13.14 5.16
CA LEU A 17 12.86 -11.80 5.43
C LEU A 17 12.25 -11.73 6.82
N ASN A 18 12.48 -10.61 7.52
CA ASN A 18 11.77 -10.33 8.77
C ASN A 18 10.40 -9.73 8.45
N GLY A 19 9.58 -9.46 9.47
CA GLY A 19 8.23 -8.95 9.29
C GLY A 19 8.17 -7.64 8.54
N LEU A 20 9.08 -6.71 8.86
CA LEU A 20 9.15 -5.42 8.18
C LEU A 20 9.54 -5.58 6.71
N GLN A 21 10.51 -6.45 6.42
CA GLN A 21 10.93 -6.71 5.04
C GLN A 21 9.81 -7.33 4.23
N LYS A 22 9.06 -8.26 4.83
CA LYS A 22 7.88 -8.84 4.17
C LYS A 22 6.83 -7.78 3.88
N LEU A 23 6.59 -6.88 4.82
CA LEU A 23 5.64 -5.79 4.64
C LEU A 23 6.06 -4.87 3.50
N ARG A 24 7.35 -4.51 3.44
CA ARG A 24 7.88 -3.70 2.33
C ARG A 24 7.72 -4.40 1.00
N GLU A 25 7.99 -5.70 0.95
CA GLU A 25 7.87 -6.46 -0.29
C GLU A 25 6.42 -6.52 -0.79
N VAL A 26 5.46 -6.70 0.13
CA VAL A 26 4.04 -6.68 -0.21
C VAL A 26 3.64 -5.31 -0.75
N VAL A 27 4.08 -4.23 -0.12
CA VAL A 27 3.78 -2.88 -0.57
C VAL A 27 4.38 -2.64 -1.96
N ARG A 28 5.62 -3.09 -2.16
CA ARG A 28 6.30 -2.95 -3.46
C ARG A 28 5.54 -3.66 -4.57
N LEU A 29 5.15 -4.92 -4.34
CA LEU A 29 4.42 -5.71 -5.34
C LEU A 29 3.03 -5.12 -5.60
N ASN A 30 2.36 -4.66 -4.56
CA ASN A 30 1.04 -4.08 -4.66
C ASN A 30 1.06 -2.77 -5.45
N GLN A 31 2.06 -1.93 -5.23
CA GLN A 31 2.20 -0.68 -5.96
C GLN A 31 2.51 -0.92 -7.43
N ALA A 32 3.33 -1.91 -7.76
CA ALA A 32 3.62 -2.27 -9.13
C ALA A 32 2.34 -2.69 -9.88
N ASP A 33 1.52 -3.52 -9.24
CA ASP A 33 0.24 -3.94 -9.82
C ASP A 33 -0.74 -2.78 -9.96
N THR A 34 -0.78 -1.90 -8.97
CA THR A 34 -1.65 -0.71 -9.00
C THR A 34 -1.25 0.22 -10.14
N ALA A 35 0.05 0.42 -10.35
CA ALA A 35 0.53 1.26 -11.46
C ALA A 35 0.07 0.72 -12.80
N ARG A 36 0.22 -0.59 -13.03
CA ARG A 36 -0.23 -1.22 -14.27
C ARG A 36 -1.74 -1.14 -14.44
N THR A 37 -2.48 -1.38 -13.37
CA THR A 37 -3.94 -1.34 -13.40
C THR A 37 -4.43 0.08 -13.67
N ASN A 38 -3.80 1.08 -13.08
CA ASN A 38 -4.19 2.48 -13.28
C ASN A 38 -3.94 2.93 -14.71
N MET A 39 -2.88 2.44 -15.35
CA MET A 39 -2.61 2.78 -16.75
C MET A 39 -3.69 2.25 -17.69
N THR A 40 -4.29 1.10 -17.35
CA THR A 40 -5.38 0.53 -18.15
C THR A 40 -6.76 1.03 -17.76
N ALA A 41 -6.94 1.45 -16.52
CA ALA A 41 -8.24 1.82 -15.96
C ALA A 41 -8.49 3.33 -15.94
N GLN A 42 -7.62 4.15 -16.56
CA GLN A 42 -7.78 5.60 -16.58
C GLN A 42 -9.08 6.07 -17.22
N SER A 43 -9.68 5.24 -18.06
CA SER A 43 -10.92 5.56 -18.74
C SER A 43 -12.17 5.34 -17.88
N ILE A 44 -12.05 4.70 -16.71
CA ILE A 44 -13.19 4.37 -15.86
C ILE A 44 -13.02 5.02 -14.49
N PRO A 45 -13.65 6.18 -14.26
CA PRO A 45 -13.56 6.83 -12.95
C PRO A 45 -14.20 5.97 -11.85
N MET A 46 -13.42 5.62 -10.85
CA MET A 46 -13.90 4.79 -9.72
C MET A 46 -15.02 5.47 -8.93
N ASN A 47 -14.96 6.80 -8.82
CA ASN A 47 -15.97 7.57 -8.08
C ASN A 47 -17.34 7.54 -8.73
N HIS A 48 -17.46 7.09 -10.00
CA HIS A 48 -18.74 6.95 -10.68
C HIS A 48 -19.37 5.58 -10.49
N ASN A 49 -18.69 4.67 -9.78
CA ASN A 49 -19.20 3.32 -9.53
C ASN A 49 -19.10 2.98 -8.04
N PRO A 50 -20.18 3.30 -7.28
CA PRO A 50 -20.17 3.04 -5.83
C PRO A 50 -19.99 1.56 -5.49
N ARG A 51 -20.43 0.65 -6.35
CA ARG A 51 -20.26 -0.79 -6.11
C ARG A 51 -18.79 -1.21 -6.12
N VAL A 52 -18.00 -0.61 -7.01
CA VAL A 52 -16.57 -0.88 -7.06
C VAL A 52 -15.89 -0.39 -5.79
N LEU A 53 -16.22 0.84 -5.35
CA LEU A 53 -15.65 1.41 -4.14
C LEU A 53 -16.02 0.59 -2.90
N VAL A 54 -17.28 0.21 -2.76
CA VAL A 54 -17.73 -0.62 -1.63
C VAL A 54 -17.03 -1.97 -1.66
N GLY A 55 -16.90 -2.57 -2.85
CA GLY A 55 -16.19 -3.84 -3.01
C GLY A 55 -14.74 -3.75 -2.60
N MET A 56 -14.05 -2.66 -2.94
CA MET A 56 -12.67 -2.43 -2.54
C MET A 56 -12.54 -2.30 -1.03
N ILE A 57 -13.43 -1.55 -0.40
CA ILE A 57 -13.43 -1.38 1.06
C ILE A 57 -13.68 -2.74 1.74
N ASP A 58 -14.62 -3.50 1.24
CA ASP A 58 -14.94 -4.81 1.79
C ASP A 58 -13.77 -5.78 1.63
N ALA A 59 -13.11 -5.79 0.47
CA ALA A 59 -11.93 -6.61 0.24
C ALA A 59 -10.78 -6.21 1.18
N ASN A 60 -10.58 -4.90 1.39
CA ASN A 60 -9.57 -4.42 2.33
C ASN A 60 -9.84 -4.96 3.73
N ARG A 61 -11.07 -4.88 4.18
CA ARG A 61 -11.45 -5.31 5.51
C ARG A 61 -11.33 -6.83 5.69
N ARG A 62 -11.77 -7.60 4.71
CA ARG A 62 -11.84 -9.05 4.83
C ARG A 62 -10.54 -9.77 4.49
N ILE A 63 -9.80 -9.24 3.54
CA ILE A 63 -8.64 -9.93 2.95
C ILE A 63 -7.34 -9.25 3.35
N LEU A 64 -7.20 -7.96 3.06
CA LEU A 64 -5.93 -7.28 3.24
C LEU A 64 -5.59 -7.03 4.71
N THR A 65 -6.56 -6.62 5.51
CA THR A 65 -6.32 -6.33 6.91
C THR A 65 -5.74 -7.53 7.68
N PRO A 66 -6.31 -8.74 7.56
CA PRO A 66 -5.71 -9.89 8.25
C PRO A 66 -4.27 -10.18 7.82
N TYR A 67 -3.95 -10.05 6.54
CA TYR A 67 -2.60 -10.26 6.04
C TYR A 67 -1.63 -9.20 6.57
N PHE A 68 -2.00 -7.94 6.51
CA PHE A 68 -1.16 -6.87 7.05
C PHE A 68 -0.94 -7.03 8.54
N LEU A 69 -2.00 -7.40 9.27
CA LEU A 69 -1.89 -7.63 10.70
C LEU A 69 -0.88 -8.74 11.02
N GLU A 70 -0.94 -9.83 10.29
CA GLU A 70 -0.01 -10.94 10.47
C GLU A 70 1.45 -10.50 10.28
N LEU A 71 1.71 -9.73 9.24
CA LEU A 71 3.07 -9.24 8.96
C LEU A 71 3.55 -8.24 10.02
N ILE A 72 2.67 -7.36 10.47
CA ILE A 72 3.02 -6.37 11.50
C ILE A 72 3.29 -7.07 12.84
N GLU A 73 2.47 -8.05 13.18
CA GLU A 73 2.69 -8.82 14.41
C GLU A 73 3.98 -9.64 14.33
N GLU A 74 4.30 -10.21 13.18
CA GLU A 74 5.57 -10.90 12.97
C GLU A 74 6.73 -9.94 13.20
N GLY A 75 6.64 -8.71 12.66
CA GLY A 75 7.66 -7.69 12.86
C GLY A 75 7.82 -7.28 14.31
N ASN A 76 6.71 -7.17 15.04
CA ASN A 76 6.77 -6.89 16.49
C ASN A 76 7.47 -8.03 17.24
N LEU A 77 7.26 -9.27 16.83
CA LEU A 77 7.91 -10.43 17.47
C LEU A 77 9.40 -10.52 17.16
N ASP A 78 9.79 -10.23 15.93
CA ASP A 78 11.20 -10.33 15.53
C ASP A 78 12.00 -9.06 15.79
N GLY A 79 11.35 -8.00 16.22
CA GLY A 79 12.01 -6.74 16.57
C GLY A 79 12.19 -5.76 15.41
N SER A 80 11.72 -6.09 14.22
CA SER A 80 11.82 -5.18 13.07
C SER A 80 10.76 -4.08 13.08
N ILE A 81 9.66 -4.31 13.80
CA ILE A 81 8.58 -3.33 13.98
C ILE A 81 8.33 -3.15 15.48
N HIS A 82 8.02 -1.93 15.89
CA HIS A 82 7.76 -1.59 17.29
C HIS A 82 6.51 -0.72 17.39
N THR A 83 5.33 -1.33 17.24
CA THR A 83 4.08 -0.57 17.29
C THR A 83 3.07 -1.21 18.24
N GLU A 84 2.36 -0.35 18.96
CA GLU A 84 1.20 -0.76 19.78
C GLU A 84 -0.08 -0.80 18.94
N TYR A 85 -0.04 -0.29 17.72
CA TYR A 85 -1.22 -0.07 16.89
C TYR A 85 -1.26 -1.01 15.69
N ALA A 86 -0.87 -2.27 15.87
CA ALA A 86 -0.78 -3.23 14.78
C ALA A 86 -2.10 -3.36 14.01
N LYS A 87 -3.21 -3.50 14.74
CA LYS A 87 -4.52 -3.66 14.10
C LYS A 87 -4.97 -2.40 13.38
N GLU A 88 -4.79 -1.25 14.01
CA GLU A 88 -5.18 0.03 13.44
C GLU A 88 -4.41 0.31 12.16
N ILE A 89 -3.11 0.05 12.17
CA ILE A 89 -2.28 0.20 10.97
C ILE A 89 -2.70 -0.79 9.90
N ALA A 90 -3.00 -2.04 10.29
CA ALA A 90 -3.43 -3.07 9.34
C ALA A 90 -4.75 -2.70 8.65
N GLU A 91 -5.62 -2.00 9.34
CA GLU A 91 -6.87 -1.52 8.76
C GLU A 91 -6.66 -0.28 7.90
N LEU A 92 -5.83 0.66 8.36
CA LEU A 92 -5.67 1.96 7.72
C LEU A 92 -4.74 1.92 6.50
N LEU A 93 -3.63 1.19 6.58
CA LEU A 93 -2.63 1.18 5.52
C LEU A 93 -3.20 0.76 4.16
N PRO A 94 -4.00 -0.32 4.06
CA PRO A 94 -4.62 -0.66 2.78
C PRO A 94 -5.56 0.43 2.25
N LEU A 95 -6.28 1.13 3.13
CA LEU A 95 -7.16 2.22 2.71
C LEU A 95 -6.38 3.40 2.17
N LEU A 96 -5.25 3.73 2.81
CA LEU A 96 -4.39 4.81 2.33
C LEU A 96 -3.84 4.51 0.95
N THR A 97 -3.38 3.30 0.72
CA THR A 97 -2.72 2.95 -0.54
C THR A 97 -3.71 2.68 -1.67
N SER A 98 -4.91 2.20 -1.37
CA SER A 98 -5.87 1.83 -2.40
C SER A 98 -6.95 2.88 -2.68
N LEU A 99 -7.27 3.75 -1.72
CA LEU A 99 -8.31 4.76 -1.89
C LEU A 99 -7.77 6.18 -1.82
N TRP A 100 -7.02 6.48 -0.77
CA TRP A 100 -6.55 7.86 -0.56
C TRP A 100 -5.53 8.29 -1.62
N LEU A 101 -4.71 7.36 -2.08
CA LEU A 101 -3.72 7.64 -3.12
C LEU A 101 -4.30 7.53 -4.54
N LEU A 102 -5.58 7.19 -4.68
CA LEU A 102 -6.20 7.02 -5.97
C LEU A 102 -6.75 8.36 -6.47
N PRO A 103 -6.19 8.93 -7.58
CA PRO A 103 -6.62 10.25 -8.05
C PRO A 103 -8.09 10.34 -8.46
N SER A 104 -8.70 9.23 -8.83
CA SER A 104 -10.13 9.22 -9.17
C SER A 104 -11.03 9.37 -7.94
N VAL A 105 -10.51 9.06 -6.75
CA VAL A 105 -11.25 9.20 -5.48
C VAL A 105 -10.87 10.50 -4.79
N PHE A 106 -9.58 10.77 -4.68
CA PHE A 106 -9.02 12.00 -4.11
C PHE A 106 -8.16 12.68 -5.17
N PRO A 107 -8.76 13.55 -5.99
CA PRO A 107 -8.00 14.24 -7.04
C PRO A 107 -6.80 14.99 -6.46
N ALA A 108 -5.66 14.82 -7.10
CA ALA A 108 -4.42 15.40 -6.63
C ALA A 108 -3.46 15.65 -7.79
N THR A 109 -2.70 16.73 -7.68
CA THR A 109 -1.60 16.98 -8.61
C THR A 109 -0.46 16.02 -8.31
N LYS A 110 0.51 15.95 -9.22
CA LYS A 110 1.71 15.12 -9.03
C LYS A 110 2.44 15.53 -7.75
N GLU A 111 2.57 16.82 -7.50
CA GLU A 111 3.23 17.33 -6.30
C GLU A 111 2.45 16.96 -5.04
N GLU A 112 1.13 17.07 -5.08
CA GLU A 112 0.29 16.65 -3.96
C GLU A 112 0.41 15.14 -3.69
N MET A 113 0.53 14.34 -4.74
CA MET A 113 0.75 12.90 -4.59
C MET A 113 2.09 12.61 -3.91
N ARG A 114 3.14 13.34 -4.28
CA ARG A 114 4.45 13.19 -3.61
C ARG A 114 4.35 13.50 -2.14
N ARG A 115 3.62 14.55 -1.79
CA ARG A 115 3.41 14.93 -0.39
C ARG A 115 2.63 13.85 0.37
N LYS A 116 1.66 13.21 -0.27
CA LYS A 116 0.91 12.10 0.33
C LYS A 116 1.83 10.92 0.67
N PHE A 117 2.70 10.55 -0.26
CA PHE A 117 3.66 9.47 -0.01
C PHE A 117 4.62 9.83 1.14
N SER A 118 5.13 11.05 1.14
CA SER A 118 5.99 11.52 2.23
C SER A 118 5.28 11.49 3.57
N PHE A 119 4.02 11.90 3.60
CA PHE A 119 3.19 11.86 4.80
C PHE A 119 3.03 10.44 5.33
N ILE A 120 2.72 9.50 4.45
CA ILE A 120 2.55 8.10 4.85
C ILE A 120 3.85 7.55 5.43
N GLY A 121 4.97 7.79 4.76
CA GLY A 121 6.26 7.30 5.22
C GLY A 121 6.64 7.86 6.59
N GLU A 122 6.46 9.14 6.79
CA GLU A 122 6.76 9.81 8.06
C GLU A 122 5.83 9.33 9.18
N MET A 123 4.55 9.20 8.88
CA MET A 123 3.57 8.72 9.85
C MET A 123 3.90 7.29 10.30
N MET A 124 4.20 6.41 9.34
CA MET A 124 4.53 5.02 9.65
C MET A 124 5.80 4.92 10.49
N GLU A 125 6.82 5.71 10.17
CA GLU A 125 8.05 5.72 10.93
C GLU A 125 7.80 6.14 12.38
N LYS A 126 7.00 7.17 12.59
CA LYS A 126 6.65 7.64 13.93
C LYS A 126 5.83 6.63 14.72
N LEU A 127 5.09 5.78 14.03
CA LEU A 127 4.29 4.74 14.67
C LEU A 127 5.08 3.45 14.94
N GLY A 128 6.37 3.45 14.63
CA GLY A 128 7.23 2.29 14.86
C GLY A 128 7.31 1.32 13.70
N VAL A 129 6.82 1.71 12.53
CA VAL A 129 6.86 0.90 11.30
C VAL A 129 7.65 1.68 10.25
N PRO A 130 8.99 1.60 10.23
CA PRO A 130 9.80 2.35 9.26
C PRO A 130 9.69 1.73 7.86
N LEU A 131 8.54 1.90 7.25
CA LEU A 131 8.14 1.25 6.01
C LEU A 131 8.98 1.69 4.81
N PHE A 132 9.31 2.99 4.72
CA PHE A 132 10.01 3.54 3.57
C PHE A 132 11.52 3.42 3.78
N ASP A 133 12.15 2.59 2.97
CA ASP A 133 13.60 2.52 2.84
C ASP A 133 13.99 3.01 1.44
N ASP A 134 15.27 2.90 1.09
CA ASP A 134 15.76 3.35 -0.21
C ASP A 134 15.09 2.63 -1.38
N SER A 135 14.77 1.33 -1.20
CA SER A 135 14.11 0.56 -2.27
C SER A 135 12.68 1.02 -2.50
N ILE A 136 11.94 1.30 -1.44
CA ILE A 136 10.58 1.82 -1.54
C ILE A 136 10.60 3.24 -2.11
N GLN A 137 11.57 4.06 -1.68
CA GLN A 137 11.70 5.42 -2.20
C GLN A 137 11.99 5.41 -3.70
N ARG A 138 12.84 4.51 -4.17
CA ARG A 138 13.11 4.37 -5.60
C ARG A 138 11.86 3.95 -6.37
N LEU A 139 11.08 3.04 -5.80
CA LEU A 139 9.82 2.62 -6.40
C LEU A 139 8.84 3.80 -6.54
N VAL A 140 8.75 4.62 -5.50
CA VAL A 140 7.92 5.82 -5.52
C VAL A 140 8.40 6.78 -6.61
N ASP A 141 9.71 7.00 -6.70
CA ASP A 141 10.28 7.90 -7.70
C ASP A 141 10.02 7.39 -9.12
N GLU A 142 10.17 6.08 -9.34
CA GLU A 142 9.88 5.46 -10.64
C GLU A 142 8.41 5.58 -11.01
N PHE A 143 7.53 5.39 -10.02
CA PHE A 143 6.10 5.56 -10.21
C PHE A 143 5.77 6.97 -10.68
N PHE A 144 6.35 8.00 -10.05
CA PHE A 144 6.11 9.38 -10.45
C PHE A 144 6.72 9.72 -11.80
N ALA A 145 7.83 9.08 -12.17
CA ALA A 145 8.44 9.30 -13.48
C ALA A 145 7.55 8.82 -14.62
N GLN A 146 6.68 7.82 -14.36
CA GLN A 146 5.78 7.25 -15.37
C GLN A 146 4.43 7.95 -15.45
N ILE A 147 4.09 8.78 -14.47
CA ILE A 147 2.81 9.49 -14.46
C ILE A 147 2.97 10.81 -15.21
N PRO A 148 2.08 11.10 -16.19
CA PRO A 148 2.10 12.41 -16.81
C PRO A 148 1.71 13.49 -15.78
N ASP A 149 2.15 14.72 -16.02
CA ASP A 149 1.86 15.82 -15.14
C ASP A 149 0.33 15.98 -15.01
N LEU A 150 -0.16 15.85 -13.78
CA LEU A 150 -1.56 16.03 -13.46
C LEU A 150 -1.83 17.52 -13.24
N LYS A 151 -2.66 18.08 -14.09
CA LYS A 151 -3.03 19.47 -13.96
C LYS A 151 -4.39 19.62 -13.29
#